data_df519971687dd6a257d35f2ea8bfb4c1
#
_entry.id   df519971687dd6a257d35f2ea8bfb4c1
#
_cell.length_a   1.000
_cell.length_b   1.000
_cell.length_c   1.000
_cell.angle_alpha   90.00
_cell.angle_beta   90.00
_cell.angle_gamma   90.00
#
_symmetry.space_group_name_H-M   'P 1'
#
loop_
_entity.id
_entity.type
_entity.pdbx_description
1 polymer ?
#
loop_
_entity_poly.entity_id
_entity_poly.type
_entity_poly.pdbx_seq_one_letter_code
_entity_poly.pdbx_strand_id
1 'polypeptide(L)'
;MVKRFFLSSLRAMLLFCILVSPAHPAAASSPVAQAAPSTPAVPVPVLSAPAVPAPVLSAPAVPAPALSAPSVPAPTPVSSAPLSVVVKSTANRGETNVGDYWIGEDFAAGFQTLGATTDMDYRGEYHRPHSPEPALNLYMRGYTDFIPPFPSGCNVLYAYYPMAYTVPAAPASDTADNFPSVSARNAAPIKTAAAGRHPLSKSALNRRPPQPQNANLDDDWQNFDVIAVASPAYAAELNRAGIKAVYVPQFTNPEKFYPAPDPALASDILFVGSNWHDRTSLRYALEAGFTVAVYGYNWQGIVPPEMYKAPYIANTELNRYYSSAKIVLNDHRPDMKDFGFVNNRIYDATAAGALVISDYMPEIEAAYGDAVPMYKNKEELAGLLRYYLTHEEERQALAAKARRITLEKFTNAAAARAVLKAARTSCPLR
;
A
#
# COMPACT_ATOMS: atom_id res chain seq x y z
N MET A 1 -37.53 12.15 -46.69
CA MET A 1 -38.88 11.64 -46.47
C MET A 1 -38.99 11.20 -45.06
N VAL A 2 -39.67 11.96 -44.28
CA VAL A 2 -40.89 11.71 -43.47
C VAL A 2 -40.65 10.98 -42.17
N LYS A 3 -40.55 11.77 -41.08
CA LYS A 3 -41.52 12.03 -39.95
C LYS A 3 -41.61 10.86 -38.96
N ARG A 4 -41.24 11.12 -37.68
CA ARG A 4 -42.11 11.58 -36.58
C ARG A 4 -43.11 10.55 -36.09
N PHE A 5 -43.10 10.24 -34.79
CA PHE A 5 -44.22 10.33 -33.84
C PHE A 5 -43.78 9.88 -32.43
N PHE A 6 -43.78 10.77 -31.45
CA PHE A 6 -44.67 11.10 -30.33
C PHE A 6 -44.39 10.22 -29.10
N LEU A 7 -43.95 10.74 -28.03
CA LEU A 7 -44.53 11.56 -26.92
C LEU A 7 -45.83 11.00 -26.29
N SER A 8 -45.75 10.90 -25.01
CA SER A 8 -46.74 10.87 -23.91
C SER A 8 -46.84 9.50 -23.24
N SER A 9 -46.85 9.42 -21.91
CA SER A 9 -47.64 10.18 -20.95
C SER A 9 -47.09 10.14 -19.57
N LEU A 10 -47.15 11.30 -18.97
CA LEU A 10 -47.00 11.64 -17.56
C LEU A 10 -48.37 11.43 -16.87
N ARG A 11 -48.36 11.30 -15.53
CA ARG A 11 -49.46 11.31 -14.54
C ARG A 11 -49.97 9.93 -14.13
N ALA A 12 -50.07 9.67 -12.92
CA ALA A 12 -50.36 10.22 -11.63
C ALA A 12 -50.76 9.04 -10.75
N MET A 13 -50.41 9.03 -9.50
CA MET A 13 -51.37 9.18 -8.43
C MET A 13 -50.72 9.18 -7.07
N LEU A 14 -50.93 10.24 -6.43
CA LEU A 14 -50.77 10.53 -5.01
C LEU A 14 -51.78 9.74 -4.16
N LEU A 15 -51.41 9.64 -2.88
CA LEU A 15 -52.21 9.41 -1.68
C LEU A 15 -52.64 7.98 -1.37
N PHE A 16 -52.10 7.47 -0.25
CA PHE A 16 -52.89 7.12 0.93
C PHE A 16 -51.97 7.08 2.17
N CYS A 17 -52.08 8.10 3.01
CA CYS A 17 -51.72 8.06 4.42
C CYS A 17 -52.83 7.32 5.17
N ILE A 18 -52.49 6.27 5.91
CA ILE A 18 -53.28 5.88 7.08
C ILE A 18 -52.30 5.53 8.21
N LEU A 19 -52.39 6.33 9.24
CA LEU A 19 -51.88 6.13 10.60
C LEU A 19 -52.54 4.92 11.22
N VAL A 20 -51.74 3.95 11.72
CA VAL A 20 -52.15 3.11 12.85
C VAL A 20 -50.90 2.85 13.69
N SER A 21 -50.89 3.47 14.88
CA SER A 21 -50.09 3.03 16.02
C SER A 21 -50.79 1.86 16.73
N PRO A 22 -50.11 0.91 17.26
CA PRO A 22 -50.50 0.34 18.52
C PRO A 22 -49.41 0.34 19.60
N ALA A 23 -49.77 0.91 20.70
CA ALA A 23 -49.56 0.56 22.11
C ALA A 23 -48.40 -0.40 22.50
N HIS A 24 -47.57 0.12 23.39
CA HIS A 24 -46.67 -0.62 24.27
C HIS A 24 -47.48 -1.49 25.25
N PRO A 25 -47.01 -2.68 25.59
CA PRO A 25 -47.27 -3.26 26.89
C PRO A 25 -46.05 -3.15 27.81
N ALA A 26 -46.43 -3.04 29.09
CA ALA A 26 -45.63 -2.73 30.25
C ALA A 26 -44.52 -3.72 30.58
N ALA A 27 -43.54 -3.18 31.29
CA ALA A 27 -42.42 -3.88 31.91
C ALA A 27 -42.86 -4.99 32.88
N ALA A 28 -42.26 -6.15 32.70
CA ALA A 28 -42.23 -7.19 33.71
C ALA A 28 -40.84 -7.22 34.38
N SER A 29 -40.85 -6.99 35.67
CA SER A 29 -39.70 -7.05 36.57
C SER A 29 -39.11 -8.45 36.67
N SER A 30 -37.83 -8.61 36.42
CA SER A 30 -37.08 -9.83 36.70
C SER A 30 -36.47 -9.80 38.11
N PRO A 31 -36.37 -10.94 38.77
CA PRO A 31 -35.92 -11.02 40.17
C PRO A 31 -34.38 -10.89 40.28
N VAL A 32 -33.99 -10.23 41.35
CA VAL A 32 -32.63 -10.06 41.84
C VAL A 32 -32.01 -11.41 42.16
N ALA A 33 -30.92 -11.77 41.50
CA ALA A 33 -30.08 -12.91 41.88
C ALA A 33 -29.15 -12.51 43.02
N GLN A 34 -29.26 -13.23 44.14
CA GLN A 34 -28.40 -13.08 45.31
C GLN A 34 -26.93 -13.46 44.98
N ALA A 35 -26.04 -12.61 45.45
CA ALA A 35 -24.58 -12.81 45.38
C ALA A 35 -24.15 -13.95 46.33
N ALA A 36 -23.37 -14.88 45.83
CA ALA A 36 -22.67 -15.89 46.61
C ALA A 36 -21.45 -15.27 47.35
N PRO A 37 -21.10 -15.80 48.53
CA PRO A 37 -20.04 -15.18 49.35
C PRO A 37 -18.64 -15.46 48.78
N SER A 38 -17.82 -14.44 48.83
CA SER A 38 -16.39 -14.44 48.46
C SER A 38 -15.57 -15.23 49.45
N THR A 39 -14.81 -16.20 48.97
CA THR A 39 -13.72 -16.87 49.73
C THR A 39 -12.51 -15.94 49.84
N PRO A 40 -11.82 -15.93 51.00
CA PRO A 40 -10.65 -15.09 51.19
C PRO A 40 -9.42 -15.65 50.46
N ALA A 41 -8.69 -14.76 49.82
CA ALA A 41 -7.43 -15.05 49.13
C ALA A 41 -6.34 -15.40 50.15
N VAL A 42 -5.61 -16.49 49.88
CA VAL A 42 -4.43 -16.92 50.60
C VAL A 42 -3.24 -16.11 50.09
N PRO A 43 -2.40 -15.50 50.95
CA PRO A 43 -1.22 -14.75 50.50
C PRO A 43 -0.11 -15.69 50.02
N VAL A 44 0.40 -15.45 48.82
CA VAL A 44 1.58 -16.11 48.25
C VAL A 44 2.82 -15.46 48.84
N PRO A 45 3.81 -16.21 49.38
CA PRO A 45 5.03 -15.63 49.92
C PRO A 45 5.95 -15.11 48.81
N VAL A 46 6.35 -13.85 48.91
CA VAL A 46 7.37 -13.22 48.07
C VAL A 46 8.74 -13.70 48.54
N LEU A 47 9.41 -14.52 47.74
CA LEU A 47 10.81 -14.89 47.92
C LEU A 47 11.71 -13.73 47.45
N SER A 48 12.30 -13.03 48.41
CA SER A 48 13.35 -12.03 48.18
C SER A 48 14.66 -12.73 47.79
N ALA A 49 15.19 -12.44 46.62
CA ALA A 49 16.51 -12.87 46.20
C ALA A 49 17.58 -12.00 46.91
N PRO A 50 18.72 -12.57 47.38
CA PRO A 50 19.78 -11.83 48.04
C PRO A 50 20.57 -10.99 47.03
N ALA A 51 20.85 -9.75 47.38
CA ALA A 51 21.71 -8.84 46.65
C ALA A 51 23.17 -9.31 46.70
N VAL A 52 23.77 -9.45 45.52
CA VAL A 52 25.22 -9.71 45.37
C VAL A 52 25.93 -8.36 45.35
N PRO A 53 26.94 -8.12 46.22
CA PRO A 53 27.69 -6.87 46.19
C PRO A 53 28.68 -6.86 45.02
N ALA A 54 28.73 -5.74 44.28
CA ALA A 54 29.69 -5.51 43.21
C ALA A 54 31.10 -5.25 43.81
N PRO A 55 32.17 -5.79 43.19
CA PRO A 55 33.53 -5.49 43.63
C PRO A 55 33.96 -4.07 43.22
N VAL A 56 34.36 -3.29 44.20
CA VAL A 56 35.01 -1.99 43.99
C VAL A 56 36.48 -2.24 43.69
N LEU A 57 36.90 -2.04 42.48
CA LEU A 57 38.31 -1.98 42.08
C LEU A 57 38.72 -0.51 41.93
N SER A 58 39.38 0.01 42.98
CA SER A 58 40.07 1.30 42.95
C SER A 58 41.46 1.09 42.33
N ALA A 59 41.69 1.64 41.12
CA ALA A 59 43.03 1.78 40.57
C ALA A 59 43.51 3.25 40.75
N PRO A 60 44.78 3.48 41.11
CA PRO A 60 45.29 4.83 41.28
C PRO A 60 45.48 5.52 39.91
N ALA A 61 45.06 6.78 39.83
CA ALA A 61 45.22 7.62 38.66
C ALA A 61 46.68 8.07 38.54
N VAL A 62 47.32 7.74 37.40
CA VAL A 62 48.59 8.29 36.97
C VAL A 62 48.28 9.53 36.10
N PRO A 63 48.81 10.71 36.38
CA PRO A 63 48.57 11.87 35.52
C PRO A 63 49.37 11.74 34.21
N ALA A 64 48.68 11.75 33.10
CA ALA A 64 49.28 11.83 31.75
C ALA A 64 49.71 13.28 31.45
N PRO A 65 50.84 13.47 30.77
CA PRO A 65 51.27 14.81 30.37
C PRO A 65 50.35 15.40 29.29
N ALA A 66 49.91 16.64 29.48
CA ALA A 66 49.13 17.41 28.54
C ALA A 66 49.97 17.75 27.32
N LEU A 67 49.74 17.03 26.21
CA LEU A 67 50.15 17.44 24.87
C LEU A 67 49.03 18.31 24.30
N SER A 68 49.27 19.62 24.24
CA SER A 68 48.38 20.54 23.52
C SER A 68 48.48 20.24 22.03
N ALA A 69 47.41 19.57 21.52
CA ALA A 69 47.20 19.46 20.08
C ALA A 69 46.77 20.80 19.50
N PRO A 70 47.24 21.17 18.28
CA PRO A 70 46.77 22.37 17.63
C PRO A 70 45.26 22.23 17.37
N SER A 71 44.49 23.27 17.77
CA SER A 71 43.07 23.35 17.51
C SER A 71 42.82 23.49 16.02
N VAL A 72 42.45 22.40 15.37
CA VAL A 72 41.82 22.44 14.02
C VAL A 72 40.46 23.10 14.23
N PRO A 73 40.18 24.25 13.58
CA PRO A 73 38.84 24.83 13.67
C PRO A 73 37.82 23.79 13.23
N ALA A 74 36.84 23.54 14.06
CA ALA A 74 35.70 22.69 13.67
C ALA A 74 35.11 23.22 12.37
N PRO A 75 34.80 22.35 11.39
CA PRO A 75 34.14 22.77 10.19
C PRO A 75 32.83 23.44 10.61
N THR A 76 32.66 24.69 10.24
CA THR A 76 31.41 25.45 10.38
C THR A 76 30.32 24.60 9.78
N PRO A 77 29.20 24.29 10.49
CA PRO A 77 28.10 23.57 9.89
C PRO A 77 27.59 24.42 8.73
N VAL A 78 27.80 23.95 7.51
CA VAL A 78 27.15 24.50 6.33
C VAL A 78 25.69 24.15 6.54
N SER A 79 24.89 25.08 7.04
CA SER A 79 23.44 25.00 7.06
C SER A 79 22.96 25.02 5.60
N SER A 80 23.00 23.85 4.96
CA SER A 80 22.32 23.69 3.71
C SER A 80 20.83 23.81 4.00
N ALA A 81 20.12 24.70 3.31
CA ALA A 81 18.68 24.78 3.37
C ALA A 81 18.07 23.37 3.18
N PRO A 82 16.97 23.05 3.86
CA PRO A 82 16.33 21.74 3.68
C PRO A 82 15.97 21.53 2.21
N LEU A 83 16.14 20.28 1.73
CA LEU A 83 15.79 19.92 0.36
C LEU A 83 14.29 20.19 0.11
N SER A 84 13.97 20.92 -0.95
CA SER A 84 12.59 21.20 -1.36
C SER A 84 12.08 20.11 -2.30
N VAL A 85 10.97 19.46 -1.95
CA VAL A 85 10.34 18.37 -2.73
C VAL A 85 8.89 18.73 -3.01
N VAL A 86 8.45 18.57 -4.26
CA VAL A 86 7.04 18.64 -4.63
C VAL A 86 6.56 17.27 -5.07
N VAL A 87 5.53 16.76 -4.41
CA VAL A 87 4.87 15.50 -4.79
C VAL A 87 3.67 15.83 -5.67
N LYS A 88 3.64 15.28 -6.88
CA LYS A 88 2.60 15.53 -7.88
C LYS A 88 1.68 14.31 -7.97
N SER A 89 0.51 14.43 -7.33
CA SER A 89 -0.48 13.36 -7.24
C SER A 89 -1.41 13.32 -8.45
N THR A 90 -1.81 12.15 -8.89
CA THR A 90 -2.85 11.95 -9.92
C THR A 90 -4.27 12.11 -9.39
N ALA A 91 -4.46 12.20 -8.08
CA ALA A 91 -5.74 12.51 -7.44
C ALA A 91 -6.07 14.00 -7.51
N ASN A 92 -7.36 14.35 -7.41
CA ASN A 92 -7.77 15.73 -7.19
C ASN A 92 -7.56 16.14 -5.73
N ARG A 93 -7.44 17.44 -5.47
CA ARG A 93 -7.35 17.94 -4.10
C ARG A 93 -8.61 17.56 -3.31
N GLY A 94 -8.41 16.94 -2.15
CA GLY A 94 -9.50 16.49 -1.29
C GLY A 94 -10.22 15.21 -1.76
N GLU A 95 -9.73 14.52 -2.79
CA GLU A 95 -10.29 13.24 -3.26
C GLU A 95 -9.87 12.07 -2.37
N THR A 96 -10.25 12.14 -1.10
CA THR A 96 -9.80 11.22 -0.04
C THR A 96 -10.33 9.79 -0.17
N ASN A 97 -11.21 9.52 -1.14
CA ASN A 97 -11.77 8.21 -1.43
C ASN A 97 -10.95 7.40 -2.45
N VAL A 98 -9.83 7.93 -2.95
CA VAL A 98 -8.92 7.23 -3.86
C VAL A 98 -7.54 7.02 -3.23
N GLY A 99 -6.92 5.87 -3.54
CA GLY A 99 -5.61 5.50 -3.00
C GLY A 99 -4.49 6.45 -3.42
N ASP A 100 -4.54 6.97 -4.64
CA ASP A 100 -3.53 7.88 -5.21
C ASP A 100 -3.35 9.15 -4.37
N TYR A 101 -4.44 9.66 -3.75
CA TYR A 101 -4.39 10.78 -2.81
C TYR A 101 -3.49 10.45 -1.62
N TRP A 102 -3.74 9.32 -0.97
CA TRP A 102 -3.05 8.93 0.26
C TRP A 102 -1.60 8.52 0.05
N ILE A 103 -1.31 7.83 -1.05
CA ILE A 103 0.08 7.46 -1.38
C ILE A 103 0.93 8.72 -1.59
N GLY A 104 0.37 9.75 -2.23
CA GLY A 104 1.05 11.04 -2.40
C GLY A 104 1.33 11.73 -1.07
N GLU A 105 0.31 11.86 -0.21
CA GLU A 105 0.43 12.43 1.14
C GLU A 105 1.47 11.68 1.99
N ASP A 106 1.46 10.35 1.93
CA ASP A 106 2.39 9.52 2.69
C ASP A 106 3.82 9.61 2.18
N PHE A 107 4.03 9.80 0.87
CA PHE A 107 5.36 10.13 0.35
C PHE A 107 5.85 11.49 0.86
N ALA A 108 5.00 12.51 0.83
CA ALA A 108 5.35 13.82 1.36
C ALA A 108 5.76 13.73 2.84
N ALA A 109 4.98 13.02 3.66
CA ALA A 109 5.31 12.75 5.06
C ALA A 109 6.65 11.99 5.20
N GLY A 110 6.92 11.01 4.32
CA GLY A 110 8.18 10.28 4.30
C GLY A 110 9.39 11.18 4.01
N PHE A 111 9.28 12.12 3.07
CA PHE A 111 10.33 13.12 2.82
C PHE A 111 10.51 14.07 4.00
N GLN A 112 9.42 14.51 4.66
CA GLN A 112 9.48 15.35 5.86
C GLN A 112 10.23 14.66 7.00
N THR A 113 9.99 13.36 7.20
CA THR A 113 10.73 12.55 8.18
C THR A 113 12.24 12.54 7.92
N LEU A 114 12.65 12.76 6.67
CA LEU A 114 14.05 12.85 6.26
C LEU A 114 14.61 14.28 6.27
N GLY A 115 13.84 15.26 6.78
CA GLY A 115 14.24 16.66 6.90
C GLY A 115 14.03 17.50 5.66
N ALA A 116 13.29 17.01 4.65
CA ALA A 116 12.92 17.81 3.49
C ALA A 116 11.72 18.71 3.78
N THR A 117 11.63 19.85 3.11
CA THR A 117 10.37 20.61 2.98
C THR A 117 9.57 20.04 1.82
N THR A 118 8.27 19.85 2.02
CA THR A 118 7.41 19.24 1.00
C THR A 118 6.21 20.10 0.67
N ASP A 119 5.76 20.04 -0.57
CA ASP A 119 4.49 20.58 -1.03
C ASP A 119 3.80 19.55 -1.93
N MET A 120 2.49 19.69 -2.12
CA MET A 120 1.66 18.78 -2.89
C MET A 120 0.99 19.52 -4.05
N ASP A 121 1.19 19.03 -5.27
CA ASP A 121 0.38 19.39 -6.43
C ASP A 121 -0.58 18.25 -6.74
N TYR A 122 -1.85 18.56 -6.82
CA TYR A 122 -2.89 17.64 -7.23
C TYR A 122 -3.24 17.80 -8.71
N ARG A 123 -4.03 16.89 -9.24
CA ARG A 123 -4.49 16.97 -10.63
C ARG A 123 -5.07 18.34 -10.94
N GLY A 124 -4.59 18.97 -12.01
CA GLY A 124 -4.96 20.34 -12.41
C GLY A 124 -4.14 21.45 -11.78
N GLU A 125 -3.26 21.16 -10.80
CA GLU A 125 -2.44 22.17 -10.12
C GLU A 125 -0.95 22.12 -10.50
N TYR A 126 -0.57 21.29 -11.45
CA TYR A 126 0.84 21.02 -11.79
C TYR A 126 1.62 22.20 -12.37
N HIS A 127 0.91 23.27 -12.73
CA HIS A 127 1.51 24.55 -13.16
C HIS A 127 1.64 25.57 -12.02
N ARG A 128 1.33 25.16 -10.79
CA ARG A 128 1.42 26.05 -9.64
C ARG A 128 2.89 26.44 -9.43
N PRO A 129 3.21 27.77 -9.37
CA PRO A 129 4.57 28.20 -9.10
C PRO A 129 4.96 27.86 -7.65
N HIS A 130 6.18 27.42 -7.45
CA HIS A 130 6.78 27.18 -6.14
C HIS A 130 7.92 28.18 -5.90
N SER A 131 8.05 28.64 -4.66
CA SER A 131 9.14 29.51 -4.24
C SER A 131 9.66 29.07 -2.86
N PRO A 132 10.90 28.61 -2.76
CA PRO A 132 11.86 28.40 -3.87
C PRO A 132 11.43 27.30 -4.84
N GLU A 133 12.03 27.28 -6.03
CA GLU A 133 11.86 26.18 -6.98
C GLU A 133 12.23 24.84 -6.34
N PRO A 134 11.47 23.77 -6.58
CA PRO A 134 11.74 22.49 -5.96
C PRO A 134 13.02 21.85 -6.51
N ALA A 135 13.84 21.33 -5.60
CA ALA A 135 15.01 20.56 -6.00
C ALA A 135 14.61 19.19 -6.59
N LEU A 136 13.45 18.64 -6.18
CA LEU A 136 12.93 17.38 -6.66
C LEU A 136 11.41 17.45 -6.87
N ASN A 137 10.96 16.97 -8.02
CA ASN A 137 9.55 16.74 -8.36
C ASN A 137 9.28 15.24 -8.43
N LEU A 138 8.42 14.71 -7.56
CA LEU A 138 8.02 13.32 -7.59
C LEU A 138 6.65 13.18 -8.25
N TYR A 139 6.60 12.61 -9.42
CA TYR A 139 5.38 12.35 -10.17
C TYR A 139 4.82 10.99 -9.84
N MET A 140 3.67 10.98 -9.18
CA MET A 140 2.96 9.76 -8.85
C MET A 140 2.28 9.19 -10.08
N ARG A 141 2.51 7.90 -10.35
CA ARG A 141 1.92 7.22 -11.49
C ARG A 141 1.22 5.96 -11.06
N GLY A 142 -0.08 6.09 -10.78
CA GLY A 142 -0.97 5.00 -10.44
C GLY A 142 -1.81 4.54 -11.63
N TYR A 143 -3.09 4.37 -11.35
CA TYR A 143 -4.05 3.90 -12.34
C TYR A 143 -4.44 4.97 -13.38
N THR A 144 -4.41 6.25 -13.00
CA THR A 144 -4.76 7.38 -13.87
C THR A 144 -3.55 7.94 -14.57
N ASP A 145 -3.68 8.13 -15.88
CA ASP A 145 -2.65 8.68 -16.71
C ASP A 145 -2.61 10.20 -16.59
N PHE A 146 -1.42 10.73 -16.46
CA PHE A 146 -1.19 12.17 -16.38
C PHE A 146 0.23 12.52 -16.78
N ILE A 147 0.39 13.48 -17.67
CA ILE A 147 1.68 14.05 -18.07
C ILE A 147 1.69 15.51 -17.65
N PRO A 148 2.43 15.87 -16.62
CA PRO A 148 2.63 17.26 -16.26
C PRO A 148 3.73 17.91 -17.09
N PRO A 149 3.81 19.24 -17.09
CA PRO A 149 5.01 19.92 -17.53
C PRO A 149 6.18 19.52 -16.64
N PHE A 150 7.37 19.49 -17.22
CA PHE A 150 8.61 19.21 -16.51
C PHE A 150 9.26 20.54 -16.08
N PRO A 151 9.10 20.98 -14.82
CA PRO A 151 9.76 22.15 -14.30
C PRO A 151 11.25 21.91 -14.09
N SER A 152 11.96 22.96 -13.71
CA SER A 152 13.33 22.85 -13.20
C SER A 152 13.42 21.92 -12.00
N GLY A 153 14.59 21.37 -11.74
CA GLY A 153 14.84 20.38 -10.68
C GLY A 153 14.87 18.95 -11.20
N CYS A 154 15.07 18.02 -10.29
CA CYS A 154 15.10 16.59 -10.60
C CYS A 154 13.68 16.04 -10.75
N ASN A 155 13.35 15.49 -11.89
CA ASN A 155 12.03 14.94 -12.19
C ASN A 155 12.06 13.43 -12.03
N VAL A 156 11.37 12.91 -11.02
CA VAL A 156 11.29 11.48 -10.69
C VAL A 156 9.89 10.98 -10.97
N LEU A 157 9.77 9.95 -11.81
CA LEU A 157 8.53 9.20 -11.96
C LEU A 157 8.48 8.09 -10.92
N TYR A 158 7.39 7.96 -10.19
CA TYR A 158 7.10 6.79 -9.35
C TYR A 158 5.88 6.05 -9.86
N ALA A 159 6.11 4.88 -10.49
CA ALA A 159 5.06 4.01 -10.98
C ALA A 159 4.80 2.88 -9.99
N TYR A 160 3.63 2.91 -9.35
CA TYR A 160 3.16 1.87 -8.42
C TYR A 160 2.07 0.99 -9.02
N TYR A 161 1.93 1.05 -10.34
CA TYR A 161 1.01 0.28 -11.15
C TYR A 161 1.66 -0.01 -12.51
N PRO A 162 1.38 -1.17 -13.15
CA PRO A 162 1.93 -1.47 -14.46
C PRO A 162 1.40 -0.50 -15.52
N MET A 163 2.29 0.02 -16.33
CA MET A 163 2.01 0.99 -17.38
C MET A 163 2.39 0.44 -18.74
N ALA A 164 1.73 0.91 -19.80
CA ALA A 164 2.22 0.71 -21.16
C ALA A 164 3.50 1.54 -21.37
N TYR A 165 4.45 1.03 -22.13
CA TYR A 165 5.65 1.74 -22.55
C TYR A 165 6.05 1.33 -23.96
N THR A 166 6.71 2.23 -24.69
CA THR A 166 7.32 1.95 -25.97
C THR A 166 8.75 1.50 -25.74
N VAL A 167 9.12 0.34 -26.26
CA VAL A 167 10.51 -0.13 -26.24
C VAL A 167 11.28 0.66 -27.30
N PRO A 168 12.36 1.38 -26.93
CA PRO A 168 13.24 1.99 -27.89
C PRO A 168 13.72 0.93 -28.89
N ALA A 169 13.76 1.25 -30.18
CA ALA A 169 14.33 0.36 -31.17
C ALA A 169 15.80 0.08 -30.77
N ALA A 170 16.12 -1.20 -30.54
CA ALA A 170 17.50 -1.57 -30.26
C ALA A 170 18.40 -1.07 -31.38
N PRO A 171 19.54 -0.41 -31.10
CA PRO A 171 20.52 -0.15 -32.14
C PRO A 171 20.87 -1.48 -32.77
N ALA A 172 20.83 -1.57 -34.08
CA ALA A 172 21.20 -2.77 -34.81
C ALA A 172 22.64 -3.16 -34.43
N SER A 173 22.79 -4.12 -33.53
CA SER A 173 24.09 -4.70 -33.19
C SER A 173 24.23 -6.00 -33.93
N ASP A 174 25.14 -6.01 -34.93
CA ASP A 174 25.70 -7.20 -35.47
C ASP A 174 26.57 -7.88 -34.41
N THR A 175 26.02 -8.71 -33.58
CA THR A 175 26.75 -9.83 -32.94
C THR A 175 25.71 -10.74 -32.26
N ALA A 176 25.56 -11.88 -32.86
CA ALA A 176 24.91 -13.04 -32.22
C ALA A 176 25.92 -13.64 -31.21
N ASP A 177 25.63 -13.47 -29.92
CA ASP A 177 26.27 -14.27 -28.88
C ASP A 177 25.24 -14.95 -27.99
N ASN A 178 25.38 -16.29 -28.01
CA ASN A 178 24.61 -17.25 -27.25
C ASN A 178 24.75 -17.05 -25.74
N PHE A 179 23.65 -16.78 -25.05
CA PHE A 179 23.53 -17.01 -23.61
C PHE A 179 22.50 -18.10 -23.30
N PRO A 180 22.78 -19.00 -22.35
CA PRO A 180 21.89 -20.12 -22.06
C PRO A 180 20.59 -19.65 -21.43
N SER A 181 19.51 -20.22 -21.93
CA SER A 181 18.12 -19.97 -21.49
C SER A 181 17.92 -20.38 -20.03
N VAL A 182 17.58 -19.41 -19.19
CA VAL A 182 16.87 -19.68 -17.94
C VAL A 182 15.41 -19.94 -18.30
N SER A 183 14.92 -21.09 -17.89
CA SER A 183 13.60 -21.62 -18.27
C SER A 183 12.49 -20.60 -18.08
N ALA A 184 11.84 -20.27 -19.20
CA ALA A 184 10.68 -19.43 -19.27
C ALA A 184 9.52 -20.03 -18.45
N ARG A 185 9.16 -19.40 -17.37
CA ARG A 185 7.83 -19.53 -16.79
C ARG A 185 6.99 -18.40 -17.35
N ASN A 186 6.20 -18.70 -18.40
CA ASN A 186 5.06 -17.94 -18.92
C ASN A 186 5.21 -16.41 -19.14
N ALA A 187 6.37 -15.95 -19.58
CA ALA A 187 6.48 -14.65 -20.22
C ALA A 187 6.23 -14.84 -21.71
N ALA A 188 5.16 -14.27 -22.22
CA ALA A 188 4.97 -14.17 -23.65
C ALA A 188 6.19 -13.48 -24.27
N PRO A 189 6.74 -14.00 -25.39
CA PRO A 189 7.97 -13.47 -25.97
C PRO A 189 7.76 -12.00 -26.35
N ILE A 190 8.65 -11.13 -25.87
CA ILE A 190 8.76 -9.77 -26.35
C ILE A 190 9.13 -9.88 -27.82
N LYS A 191 8.17 -9.64 -28.69
CA LYS A 191 8.45 -9.55 -30.12
C LYS A 191 9.19 -8.23 -30.32
N THR A 192 10.47 -8.33 -30.68
CA THR A 192 11.24 -7.25 -31.25
C THR A 192 10.66 -6.92 -32.62
N ALA A 193 9.60 -6.13 -32.65
CA ALA A 193 9.07 -5.52 -33.85
C ALA A 193 9.21 -4.01 -33.69
N ALA A 194 9.56 -3.34 -34.74
CA ALA A 194 9.68 -1.89 -34.82
C ALA A 194 8.62 -1.19 -33.96
N ALA A 195 9.06 -0.31 -33.04
CA ALA A 195 8.26 0.57 -32.18
C ALA A 195 6.87 0.04 -31.83
N GLY A 196 6.78 -1.07 -31.10
CA GLY A 196 5.52 -1.66 -30.65
C GLY A 196 5.21 -1.25 -29.21
N ARG A 197 4.00 -0.76 -28.95
CA ARG A 197 3.52 -0.52 -27.59
C ARG A 197 3.42 -1.86 -26.85
N HIS A 198 3.97 -1.94 -25.65
CA HIS A 198 3.75 -3.11 -24.79
C HIS A 198 2.32 -3.04 -24.23
N PRO A 199 1.39 -3.93 -24.65
CA PRO A 199 0.02 -3.83 -24.19
C PRO A 199 -0.05 -4.24 -22.71
N LEU A 200 -0.69 -3.41 -21.91
CA LEU A 200 -1.31 -3.89 -20.67
C LEU A 200 -2.20 -5.09 -21.01
N SER A 201 -2.29 -6.07 -20.10
CA SER A 201 -3.08 -7.28 -20.40
C SER A 201 -4.45 -6.90 -20.99
N LYS A 202 -4.94 -7.66 -21.96
CA LYS A 202 -6.21 -7.37 -22.65
C LYS A 202 -7.40 -7.21 -21.68
N SER A 203 -7.31 -7.80 -20.48
CA SER A 203 -8.32 -7.66 -19.42
C SER A 203 -8.31 -6.28 -18.76
N ALA A 204 -7.16 -5.62 -18.68
CA ALA A 204 -7.04 -4.26 -18.13
C ALA A 204 -7.58 -3.20 -19.11
N LEU A 205 -7.36 -3.40 -20.42
CA LEU A 205 -7.78 -2.46 -21.46
C LEU A 205 -9.30 -2.37 -21.61
N ASN A 206 -10.04 -3.44 -21.37
CA ASN A 206 -11.50 -3.49 -21.62
C ASN A 206 -12.35 -2.89 -20.49
N ARG A 207 -11.76 -2.40 -19.39
CA ARG A 207 -12.50 -1.91 -18.22
C ARG A 207 -12.09 -0.49 -17.77
N ARG A 208 -11.28 0.19 -18.56
CA ARG A 208 -10.94 1.59 -18.30
C ARG A 208 -12.15 2.48 -18.63
N PRO A 209 -12.52 3.41 -17.74
CA PRO A 209 -13.35 4.54 -18.15
C PRO A 209 -12.64 5.28 -19.30
N PRO A 210 -13.38 5.89 -20.24
CA PRO A 210 -12.78 6.60 -21.38
C PRO A 210 -11.78 7.64 -20.85
N GLN A 211 -10.51 7.40 -21.17
CA GLN A 211 -9.40 8.30 -20.80
C GLN A 211 -9.43 9.51 -21.75
N PRO A 212 -9.01 10.70 -21.29
CA PRO A 212 -8.74 11.80 -22.21
C PRO A 212 -7.70 11.33 -23.22
N GLN A 213 -8.06 11.42 -24.51
CA GLN A 213 -7.33 10.78 -25.62
C GLN A 213 -5.95 11.41 -25.95
N ASN A 214 -5.41 12.31 -25.11
CA ASN A 214 -4.32 13.20 -25.51
C ASN A 214 -2.99 12.95 -24.82
N ALA A 215 -2.84 11.90 -24.04
CA ALA A 215 -1.56 11.62 -23.38
C ALA A 215 -0.88 10.40 -24.02
N ASN A 216 0.07 10.64 -24.88
CA ASN A 216 0.97 9.63 -25.40
C ASN A 216 2.06 9.37 -24.35
N LEU A 217 1.71 8.60 -23.32
CA LEU A 217 2.56 8.34 -22.16
C LEU A 217 3.78 7.51 -22.47
N ASP A 218 3.68 6.74 -23.57
CA ASP A 218 4.71 5.81 -24.00
C ASP A 218 6.00 6.52 -24.43
N ASP A 219 5.91 7.82 -24.80
CA ASP A 219 7.03 8.61 -25.31
C ASP A 219 7.69 9.50 -24.24
N ASP A 220 7.09 9.62 -23.04
CA ASP A 220 7.53 10.59 -22.03
C ASP A 220 8.49 10.05 -20.97
N TRP A 221 8.82 8.77 -20.98
CA TRP A 221 9.79 8.17 -20.05
C TRP A 221 11.15 8.88 -20.08
N GLN A 222 11.60 9.32 -21.26
CA GLN A 222 12.85 10.02 -21.47
C GLN A 222 12.89 11.42 -20.84
N ASN A 223 11.74 11.97 -20.46
CA ASN A 223 11.64 13.28 -19.83
C ASN A 223 11.89 13.23 -18.31
N PHE A 224 11.98 12.02 -17.74
CA PHE A 224 12.27 11.83 -16.33
C PHE A 224 13.76 11.53 -16.12
N ASP A 225 14.36 12.20 -15.13
CA ASP A 225 15.72 11.94 -14.71
C ASP A 225 15.87 10.60 -14.00
N VAL A 226 14.79 10.18 -13.31
CA VAL A 226 14.70 8.90 -12.61
C VAL A 226 13.34 8.26 -12.84
N ILE A 227 13.34 6.98 -13.15
CA ILE A 227 12.15 6.14 -13.23
C ILE A 227 12.20 5.16 -12.07
N ALA A 228 11.35 5.35 -11.08
CA ALA A 228 11.16 4.46 -9.95
C ALA A 228 9.89 3.64 -10.14
N VAL A 229 9.95 2.34 -9.92
CA VAL A 229 8.78 1.45 -10.07
C VAL A 229 8.63 0.54 -8.86
N ALA A 230 7.39 0.27 -8.48
CA ALA A 230 7.06 -0.50 -7.29
C ALA A 230 7.08 -2.03 -7.51
N SER A 231 7.79 -2.49 -8.53
CA SER A 231 7.99 -3.90 -8.82
C SER A 231 9.44 -4.17 -9.22
N PRO A 232 10.14 -5.11 -8.57
CA PRO A 232 11.49 -5.50 -8.96
C PRO A 232 11.51 -6.23 -10.32
N ALA A 233 10.48 -7.03 -10.60
CA ALA A 233 10.35 -7.73 -11.89
C ALA A 233 10.15 -6.74 -13.04
N TYR A 234 9.28 -5.74 -12.83
CA TYR A 234 9.02 -4.70 -13.82
C TYR A 234 10.23 -3.77 -14.02
N ALA A 235 10.95 -3.41 -12.95
CA ALA A 235 12.21 -2.67 -13.06
C ALA A 235 13.24 -3.44 -13.93
N ALA A 236 13.37 -4.73 -13.70
CA ALA A 236 14.26 -5.58 -14.50
C ALA A 236 13.83 -5.67 -15.97
N GLU A 237 12.52 -5.70 -16.25
CA GLU A 237 11.98 -5.69 -17.60
C GLU A 237 12.27 -4.38 -18.32
N LEU A 238 12.01 -3.24 -17.68
CA LEU A 238 12.31 -1.91 -18.21
C LEU A 238 13.80 -1.75 -18.51
N ASN A 239 14.66 -2.20 -17.59
CA ASN A 239 16.12 -2.16 -17.80
C ASN A 239 16.56 -3.02 -18.99
N ARG A 240 15.96 -4.21 -19.20
CA ARG A 240 16.22 -5.02 -20.39
C ARG A 240 15.77 -4.36 -21.68
N ALA A 241 14.72 -3.54 -21.60
CA ALA A 241 14.21 -2.74 -22.72
C ALA A 241 15.01 -1.44 -22.95
N GLY A 242 16.08 -1.18 -22.18
CA GLY A 242 16.91 0.01 -22.31
C GLY A 242 16.41 1.23 -21.53
N ILE A 243 15.31 1.09 -20.78
CA ILE A 243 14.75 2.13 -19.91
C ILE A 243 15.34 1.97 -18.51
N LYS A 244 16.20 2.90 -18.07
CA LYS A 244 16.82 2.84 -16.74
C LYS A 244 15.78 3.03 -15.64
N ALA A 245 15.44 1.98 -14.93
CA ALA A 245 14.47 1.99 -13.85
C ALA A 245 15.09 1.46 -12.55
N VAL A 246 14.64 2.00 -11.42
CA VAL A 246 15.02 1.57 -10.07
C VAL A 246 13.80 1.02 -9.34
N TYR A 247 14.01 0.01 -8.52
CA TYR A 247 12.96 -0.53 -7.67
C TYR A 247 12.79 0.34 -6.41
N VAL A 248 11.57 0.84 -6.21
CA VAL A 248 11.13 1.51 -4.98
C VAL A 248 9.80 0.88 -4.58
N PRO A 249 9.72 0.07 -3.51
CA PRO A 249 8.51 -0.65 -3.14
C PRO A 249 7.37 0.30 -2.79
N GLN A 250 6.12 -0.17 -2.89
CA GLN A 250 5.03 0.44 -2.14
C GLN A 250 5.31 0.29 -0.64
N PHE A 251 4.61 1.05 0.17
CA PHE A 251 4.95 1.25 1.57
C PHE A 251 3.72 1.55 2.41
N THR A 252 3.90 1.51 3.72
CA THR A 252 2.94 2.00 4.71
C THR A 252 3.45 3.28 5.39
N ASN A 253 2.55 4.01 5.99
CA ASN A 253 2.87 5.08 6.93
C ASN A 253 2.65 4.60 8.37
N PRO A 254 3.74 4.37 9.15
CA PRO A 254 3.62 3.85 10.51
C PRO A 254 2.89 4.76 11.50
N GLU A 255 2.75 6.05 11.17
CA GLU A 255 1.96 6.99 11.98
C GLU A 255 0.46 6.82 11.75
N LYS A 256 0.07 6.22 10.63
CA LYS A 256 -1.32 5.93 10.27
C LYS A 256 -1.70 4.48 10.57
N PHE A 257 -0.79 3.54 10.28
CA PHE A 257 -1.04 2.10 10.41
C PHE A 257 -0.18 1.49 11.51
N TYR A 258 -0.82 1.19 12.64
CA TYR A 258 -0.23 0.62 13.85
C TYR A 258 -1.29 -0.18 14.61
N PRO A 259 -0.91 -1.10 15.51
CA PRO A 259 -1.88 -1.85 16.30
C PRO A 259 -2.73 -0.95 17.18
N ALA A 260 -4.03 -0.86 16.88
CA ALA A 260 -5.04 -0.09 17.62
C ALA A 260 -6.40 -0.82 17.53
N PRO A 261 -6.52 -2.04 18.10
CA PRO A 261 -7.72 -2.85 17.96
C PRO A 261 -8.92 -2.20 18.68
N ASP A 262 -10.06 -2.26 18.02
CA ASP A 262 -11.35 -1.84 18.56
C ASP A 262 -12.29 -3.06 18.62
N PRO A 263 -12.72 -3.51 19.80
CA PRO A 263 -13.59 -4.66 19.94
C PRO A 263 -14.92 -4.54 19.15
N ALA A 264 -15.41 -3.31 18.95
CA ALA A 264 -16.63 -3.07 18.16
C ALA A 264 -16.45 -3.36 16.66
N LEU A 265 -15.21 -3.38 16.17
CA LEU A 265 -14.84 -3.65 14.77
C LEU A 265 -14.25 -5.04 14.58
N ALA A 266 -14.25 -5.87 15.64
CA ALA A 266 -13.66 -7.20 15.60
C ALA A 266 -14.28 -8.06 14.48
N SER A 267 -13.42 -8.73 13.73
CA SER A 267 -13.84 -9.70 12.70
C SER A 267 -12.83 -10.84 12.61
N ASP A 268 -13.35 -12.05 12.36
CA ASP A 268 -12.49 -13.21 12.14
C ASP A 268 -11.74 -13.08 10.81
N ILE A 269 -12.48 -12.72 9.76
CA ILE A 269 -11.93 -12.52 8.42
C ILE A 269 -12.45 -11.18 7.87
N LEU A 270 -11.54 -10.33 7.44
CA LEU A 270 -11.83 -9.03 6.84
C LEU A 270 -11.39 -9.01 5.37
N PHE A 271 -12.26 -8.48 4.51
CA PHE A 271 -11.92 -8.11 3.15
C PHE A 271 -12.28 -6.63 2.88
N VAL A 272 -11.30 -5.84 2.47
CA VAL A 272 -11.50 -4.44 2.08
C VAL A 272 -11.09 -4.27 0.62
N GLY A 273 -12.05 -4.02 -0.24
CA GLY A 273 -11.83 -3.82 -1.67
C GLY A 273 -13.12 -3.90 -2.47
N SER A 274 -13.19 -3.12 -3.56
CA SER A 274 -14.36 -3.07 -4.43
C SER A 274 -14.36 -4.20 -5.46
N ASN A 275 -15.55 -4.55 -5.94
CA ASN A 275 -15.76 -5.58 -6.96
C ASN A 275 -15.69 -4.99 -8.38
N TRP A 276 -14.49 -4.54 -8.76
CA TRP A 276 -14.22 -4.08 -10.13
C TRP A 276 -13.66 -5.19 -11.04
N HIS A 277 -13.22 -6.29 -10.45
CA HIS A 277 -12.68 -7.48 -11.10
C HIS A 277 -12.88 -8.68 -10.17
N ASP A 278 -12.60 -9.91 -10.63
CA ASP A 278 -12.67 -11.09 -9.77
C ASP A 278 -11.75 -10.93 -8.54
N ARG A 279 -12.35 -11.06 -7.36
CA ARG A 279 -11.67 -11.00 -6.06
C ARG A 279 -11.52 -12.43 -5.56
N THR A 280 -10.47 -13.08 -6.06
CA THR A 280 -10.23 -14.52 -5.88
C THR A 280 -10.19 -14.92 -4.40
N SER A 281 -9.56 -14.10 -3.54
CA SER A 281 -9.48 -14.36 -2.10
C SER A 281 -10.86 -14.43 -1.45
N LEU A 282 -11.71 -13.45 -1.74
CA LEU A 282 -13.06 -13.41 -1.19
C LEU A 282 -13.93 -14.54 -1.76
N ARG A 283 -13.92 -14.73 -3.07
CA ARG A 283 -14.69 -15.80 -3.72
C ARG A 283 -14.34 -17.17 -3.16
N TYR A 284 -13.07 -17.51 -3.02
CA TYR A 284 -12.64 -18.79 -2.46
C TYR A 284 -13.03 -18.95 -0.99
N ALA A 285 -12.95 -17.89 -0.18
CA ALA A 285 -13.38 -17.94 1.21
C ALA A 285 -14.89 -18.21 1.32
N LEU A 286 -15.72 -17.52 0.50
CA LEU A 286 -17.16 -17.71 0.46
C LEU A 286 -17.53 -19.12 -0.03
N GLU A 287 -16.93 -19.61 -1.10
CA GLU A 287 -17.14 -20.96 -1.63
C GLU A 287 -16.74 -22.06 -0.64
N ALA A 288 -15.78 -21.78 0.25
CA ALA A 288 -15.35 -22.67 1.31
C ALA A 288 -16.19 -22.56 2.60
N GLY A 289 -17.24 -21.72 2.60
CA GLY A 289 -18.21 -21.57 3.67
C GLY A 289 -17.78 -20.64 4.81
N PHE A 290 -16.78 -19.78 4.61
CA PHE A 290 -16.35 -18.82 5.63
C PHE A 290 -17.21 -17.55 5.63
N THR A 291 -17.46 -17.02 6.83
CA THR A 291 -18.04 -15.69 7.00
C THR A 291 -16.94 -14.64 6.92
N VAL A 292 -17.14 -13.63 6.07
CA VAL A 292 -16.18 -12.55 5.83
C VAL A 292 -16.85 -11.20 6.05
N ALA A 293 -16.24 -10.30 6.79
CA ALA A 293 -16.66 -8.90 6.84
C ALA A 293 -16.17 -8.19 5.56
N VAL A 294 -17.12 -7.80 4.69
CA VAL A 294 -16.81 -7.25 3.35
C VAL A 294 -17.10 -5.76 3.30
N TYR A 295 -16.09 -4.99 2.92
CA TYR A 295 -16.18 -3.54 2.69
C TYR A 295 -15.70 -3.22 1.27
N GLY A 296 -16.44 -2.38 0.56
CA GLY A 296 -16.12 -1.95 -0.80
C GLY A 296 -17.36 -1.78 -1.66
N TYR A 297 -17.18 -1.13 -2.81
CA TYR A 297 -18.27 -0.91 -3.77
C TYR A 297 -18.61 -2.19 -4.53
N ASN A 298 -19.86 -2.25 -5.02
CA ASN A 298 -20.38 -3.27 -5.95
C ASN A 298 -20.46 -4.68 -5.38
N TRP A 299 -20.68 -4.83 -4.06
CA TRP A 299 -20.88 -6.13 -3.41
C TRP A 299 -22.34 -6.46 -3.12
N GLN A 300 -23.24 -5.48 -3.19
CA GLN A 300 -24.67 -5.69 -2.96
C GLN A 300 -25.25 -6.74 -3.92
N GLY A 301 -25.95 -7.74 -3.39
CA GLY A 301 -26.52 -8.83 -4.16
C GLY A 301 -25.49 -9.87 -4.66
N ILE A 302 -24.21 -9.71 -4.35
CA ILE A 302 -23.14 -10.64 -4.75
C ILE A 302 -22.66 -11.45 -3.54
N VAL A 303 -22.51 -10.80 -2.39
CA VAL A 303 -22.21 -11.46 -1.13
C VAL A 303 -23.47 -11.52 -0.26
N PRO A 304 -23.58 -12.47 0.70
CA PRO A 304 -24.67 -12.51 1.67
C PRO A 304 -24.83 -11.16 2.38
N PRO A 305 -26.06 -10.67 2.58
CA PRO A 305 -26.32 -9.34 3.16
C PRO A 305 -25.63 -9.12 4.52
N GLU A 306 -25.56 -10.15 5.35
CA GLU A 306 -24.92 -10.10 6.67
C GLU A 306 -23.40 -9.94 6.61
N MET A 307 -22.78 -10.30 5.50
CA MET A 307 -21.33 -10.15 5.27
C MET A 307 -20.99 -8.77 4.70
N TYR A 308 -21.89 -8.16 3.93
CA TYR A 308 -21.68 -6.82 3.39
C TYR A 308 -21.90 -5.76 4.46
N LYS A 309 -20.84 -5.05 4.81
CA LYS A 309 -20.87 -4.08 5.92
C LYS A 309 -21.04 -2.64 5.45
N ALA A 310 -20.27 -2.21 4.45
CA ALA A 310 -20.36 -0.85 3.91
C ALA A 310 -19.66 -0.75 2.54
N PRO A 311 -20.05 0.25 1.71
CA PRO A 311 -19.41 0.49 0.41
C PRO A 311 -18.01 1.09 0.56
N TYR A 312 -17.65 1.64 1.72
CA TYR A 312 -16.41 2.37 1.90
C TYR A 312 -16.02 2.43 3.39
N ILE A 313 -14.71 2.39 3.64
CA ILE A 313 -14.10 2.77 4.91
C ILE A 313 -13.21 3.97 4.63
N ALA A 314 -13.36 5.06 5.38
CA ALA A 314 -12.45 6.19 5.28
C ALA A 314 -11.01 5.75 5.55
N ASN A 315 -10.05 6.23 4.77
CA ASN A 315 -8.65 5.82 4.94
C ASN A 315 -8.12 6.13 6.35
N THR A 316 -8.60 7.22 6.96
CA THR A 316 -8.29 7.61 8.34
C THR A 316 -8.77 6.62 9.40
N GLU A 317 -9.79 5.81 9.08
CA GLU A 317 -10.36 4.79 9.95
C GLU A 317 -9.83 3.38 9.65
N LEU A 318 -9.24 3.20 8.47
CA LEU A 318 -8.87 1.88 7.94
C LEU A 318 -7.93 1.10 8.87
N ASN A 319 -7.05 1.82 9.56
CA ASN A 319 -6.16 1.23 10.58
C ASN A 319 -6.91 0.45 11.65
N ARG A 320 -8.00 1.01 12.19
CA ARG A 320 -8.80 0.38 13.24
C ARG A 320 -9.43 -0.94 12.76
N TYR A 321 -9.89 -0.98 11.51
CA TYR A 321 -10.46 -2.20 10.92
C TYR A 321 -9.39 -3.27 10.72
N TYR A 322 -8.23 -2.93 10.18
CA TYR A 322 -7.13 -3.87 10.02
C TYR A 322 -6.63 -4.39 11.38
N SER A 323 -6.46 -3.50 12.37
CA SER A 323 -6.01 -3.87 13.70
C SER A 323 -7.00 -4.78 14.44
N SER A 324 -8.29 -4.71 14.11
CA SER A 324 -9.36 -5.46 14.77
C SER A 324 -9.69 -6.79 14.08
N ALA A 325 -9.09 -7.06 12.93
CA ALA A 325 -9.29 -8.29 12.20
C ALA A 325 -8.26 -9.37 12.61
N LYS A 326 -8.70 -10.62 12.80
CA LYS A 326 -7.77 -11.74 12.98
C LYS A 326 -6.99 -12.02 11.71
N ILE A 327 -7.69 -12.03 10.56
CA ILE A 327 -7.13 -12.30 9.22
C ILE A 327 -7.64 -11.25 8.25
N VAL A 328 -6.74 -10.65 7.49
CA VAL A 328 -7.06 -9.79 6.35
C VAL A 328 -6.78 -10.55 5.06
N LEU A 329 -7.81 -10.72 4.23
CA LEU A 329 -7.66 -11.32 2.91
C LEU A 329 -7.06 -10.33 1.92
N ASN A 330 -6.11 -10.82 1.14
CA ASN A 330 -5.50 -10.07 0.07
C ASN A 330 -5.51 -10.85 -1.25
N ASP A 331 -5.67 -10.13 -2.33
CA ASP A 331 -5.48 -10.60 -3.70
C ASP A 331 -5.05 -9.45 -4.60
N HIS A 332 -4.45 -9.81 -5.72
CA HIS A 332 -3.97 -8.87 -6.72
C HIS A 332 -4.79 -8.99 -8.01
N ARG A 333 -4.85 -7.89 -8.73
CA ARG A 333 -5.36 -7.91 -10.11
C ARG A 333 -4.41 -8.71 -11.00
N PRO A 334 -4.93 -9.36 -12.07
CA PRO A 334 -4.10 -10.14 -12.98
C PRO A 334 -2.90 -9.37 -13.53
N ASP A 335 -3.10 -8.12 -13.93
CA ASP A 335 -2.05 -7.24 -14.46
C ASP A 335 -0.98 -6.88 -13.41
N MET A 336 -1.36 -6.69 -12.15
CA MET A 336 -0.39 -6.50 -11.07
C MET A 336 0.45 -7.76 -10.84
N LYS A 337 -0.17 -8.94 -10.88
CA LYS A 337 0.54 -10.23 -10.77
C LYS A 337 1.49 -10.46 -11.94
N ASP A 338 1.04 -10.19 -13.16
CA ASP A 338 1.82 -10.40 -14.39
C ASP A 338 3.12 -9.57 -14.38
N PHE A 339 3.09 -8.40 -13.74
CA PHE A 339 4.23 -7.50 -13.65
C PHE A 339 4.87 -7.40 -12.26
N GLY A 340 4.43 -8.20 -11.28
CA GLY A 340 5.04 -8.27 -9.94
C GLY A 340 4.78 -7.05 -9.04
N PHE A 341 3.66 -6.36 -9.21
CA PHE A 341 3.27 -5.23 -8.36
C PHE A 341 2.49 -5.71 -7.13
N VAL A 342 3.09 -5.59 -5.97
CA VAL A 342 2.44 -5.88 -4.69
C VAL A 342 1.57 -4.69 -4.28
N ASN A 343 0.29 -4.95 -3.97
CA ASN A 343 -0.64 -3.88 -3.60
C ASN A 343 -0.41 -3.37 -2.17
N ASN A 344 -0.89 -2.15 -1.91
CA ASN A 344 -0.63 -1.44 -0.65
C ASN A 344 -1.24 -2.12 0.59
N ARG A 345 -2.33 -2.90 0.43
CA ARG A 345 -2.98 -3.60 1.55
C ARG A 345 -2.03 -4.51 2.34
N ILE A 346 -1.06 -5.14 1.67
CA ILE A 346 -0.06 -5.97 2.35
C ILE A 346 0.67 -5.15 3.42
N TYR A 347 1.15 -3.97 3.04
CA TYR A 347 1.97 -3.13 3.93
C TYR A 347 1.13 -2.51 5.05
N ASP A 348 -0.05 -1.99 4.74
CA ASP A 348 -0.92 -1.33 5.71
C ASP A 348 -1.48 -2.32 6.73
N ALA A 349 -2.00 -3.46 6.28
CA ALA A 349 -2.59 -4.44 7.17
C ALA A 349 -1.55 -5.14 8.06
N THR A 350 -0.36 -5.44 7.54
CA THR A 350 0.73 -5.99 8.36
C THR A 350 1.25 -4.97 9.36
N ALA A 351 1.37 -3.68 8.99
CA ALA A 351 1.75 -2.61 9.93
C ALA A 351 0.71 -2.42 11.04
N ALA A 352 -0.58 -2.57 10.73
CA ALA A 352 -1.68 -2.55 11.68
C ALA A 352 -1.73 -3.79 12.61
N GLY A 353 -0.93 -4.82 12.33
CA GLY A 353 -0.79 -6.00 13.19
C GLY A 353 -1.73 -7.17 12.84
N ALA A 354 -2.42 -7.14 11.71
CA ALA A 354 -3.23 -8.27 11.23
C ALA A 354 -2.37 -9.37 10.60
N LEU A 355 -2.81 -10.64 10.69
CA LEU A 355 -2.29 -11.65 9.78
C LEU A 355 -2.90 -11.43 8.39
N VAL A 356 -2.04 -11.22 7.39
CA VAL A 356 -2.47 -11.13 5.99
C VAL A 356 -2.31 -12.49 5.33
N ILE A 357 -3.35 -12.99 4.66
CA ILE A 357 -3.29 -14.16 3.78
C ILE A 357 -3.49 -13.66 2.34
N SER A 358 -2.53 -13.92 1.47
CA SER A 358 -2.50 -13.38 0.10
C SER A 358 -2.50 -14.49 -0.95
N ASP A 359 -2.94 -14.15 -2.15
CA ASP A 359 -2.63 -14.96 -3.32
C ASP A 359 -1.11 -15.01 -3.55
N TYR A 360 -0.63 -16.12 -4.11
CA TYR A 360 0.79 -16.32 -4.32
C TYR A 360 1.39 -15.31 -5.31
N MET A 361 2.46 -14.66 -4.85
CA MET A 361 3.34 -13.82 -5.65
C MET A 361 4.80 -14.02 -5.23
N PRO A 362 5.74 -14.23 -6.17
CA PRO A 362 7.18 -14.38 -5.84
C PRO A 362 7.74 -13.16 -5.09
N GLU A 363 7.23 -11.97 -5.35
CA GLU A 363 7.65 -10.72 -4.72
C GLU A 363 7.27 -10.69 -3.23
N ILE A 364 6.11 -11.23 -2.86
CA ILE A 364 5.69 -11.35 -1.46
C ILE A 364 6.54 -12.43 -0.77
N GLU A 365 6.76 -13.57 -1.43
CA GLU A 365 7.62 -14.63 -0.91
C GLU A 365 9.05 -14.13 -0.64
N ALA A 366 9.63 -13.38 -1.58
CA ALA A 366 10.96 -12.79 -1.43
C ALA A 366 11.03 -11.73 -0.31
N ALA A 367 9.95 -10.97 -0.10
CA ALA A 367 9.90 -9.89 0.88
C ALA A 367 9.63 -10.38 2.31
N TYR A 368 8.67 -11.29 2.46
CA TYR A 368 8.08 -11.69 3.75
C TYR A 368 8.36 -13.15 4.13
N GLY A 369 8.71 -14.02 3.15
CA GLY A 369 8.84 -15.45 3.38
C GLY A 369 7.52 -16.06 3.87
N ASP A 370 7.59 -16.82 4.94
CA ASP A 370 6.44 -17.44 5.63
C ASP A 370 5.59 -16.47 6.47
N ALA A 371 6.07 -15.25 6.71
CA ALA A 371 5.37 -14.27 7.54
C ALA A 371 4.03 -13.78 6.93
N VAL A 372 3.88 -13.89 5.61
CA VAL A 372 2.62 -13.70 4.89
C VAL A 372 2.24 -15.02 4.22
N PRO A 373 1.38 -15.84 4.81
CA PRO A 373 0.91 -17.08 4.20
C PRO A 373 0.22 -16.81 2.86
N MET A 374 0.55 -17.64 1.86
CA MET A 374 0.04 -17.45 0.50
C MET A 374 -0.67 -18.72 0.01
N TYR A 375 -1.68 -18.52 -0.83
CA TYR A 375 -2.44 -19.60 -1.46
C TYR A 375 -2.35 -19.52 -2.99
N LYS A 376 -2.44 -20.68 -3.64
CA LYS A 376 -2.50 -20.82 -5.11
C LYS A 376 -3.88 -21.26 -5.61
N ASN A 377 -4.67 -21.87 -4.73
CA ASN A 377 -6.00 -22.39 -5.03
C ASN A 377 -6.94 -22.26 -3.82
N LYS A 378 -8.21 -22.64 -4.02
CA LYS A 378 -9.26 -22.56 -2.99
C LYS A 378 -8.98 -23.45 -1.79
N GLU A 379 -8.50 -24.65 -2.04
CA GLU A 379 -8.25 -25.67 -1.02
C GLU A 379 -7.14 -25.20 -0.06
N GLU A 380 -6.08 -24.61 -0.61
CA GLU A 380 -4.99 -24.02 0.18
C GLU A 380 -5.48 -22.83 1.02
N LEU A 381 -6.26 -21.91 0.43
CA LEU A 381 -6.83 -20.79 1.19
C LEU A 381 -7.73 -21.30 2.33
N ALA A 382 -8.61 -22.25 2.03
CA ALA A 382 -9.52 -22.83 3.03
C ALA A 382 -8.75 -23.54 4.16
N GLY A 383 -7.63 -24.20 3.85
CA GLY A 383 -6.73 -24.81 4.82
C GLY A 383 -6.09 -23.77 5.74
N LEU A 384 -5.52 -22.71 5.15
CA LEU A 384 -4.91 -21.59 5.90
C LEU A 384 -5.92 -20.89 6.81
N LEU A 385 -7.12 -20.63 6.31
CA LEU A 385 -8.18 -19.98 7.11
C LEU A 385 -8.59 -20.85 8.31
N ARG A 386 -8.87 -22.15 8.10
CA ARG A 386 -9.20 -23.05 9.21
C ARG A 386 -8.09 -23.10 10.24
N TYR A 387 -6.85 -23.21 9.79
CA TYR A 387 -5.69 -23.30 10.66
C TYR A 387 -5.55 -22.04 11.52
N TYR A 388 -5.40 -20.87 10.91
CA TYR A 388 -5.12 -19.65 11.64
C TYR A 388 -6.31 -19.07 12.41
N LEU A 389 -7.53 -19.47 12.14
CA LEU A 389 -8.68 -19.13 12.99
C LEU A 389 -8.67 -19.89 14.31
N THR A 390 -8.02 -21.07 14.38
CA THR A 390 -7.97 -21.93 15.56
C THR A 390 -6.60 -21.95 16.26
N HIS A 391 -5.54 -21.48 15.61
CA HIS A 391 -4.17 -21.44 16.14
C HIS A 391 -3.74 -19.98 16.38
N GLU A 392 -4.22 -19.44 17.50
CA GLU A 392 -4.08 -18.01 17.79
C GLU A 392 -2.63 -17.58 18.01
N GLU A 393 -1.85 -18.38 18.74
CA GLU A 393 -0.45 -18.06 19.05
C GLU A 393 0.38 -17.99 17.77
N GLU A 394 0.26 -18.95 16.86
CA GLU A 394 0.96 -18.96 15.58
C GLU A 394 0.51 -17.83 14.67
N ARG A 395 -0.80 -17.52 14.66
CA ARG A 395 -1.35 -16.38 13.92
C ARG A 395 -0.71 -15.07 14.39
N GLN A 396 -0.66 -14.85 15.70
CA GLN A 396 -0.08 -13.65 16.30
C GLN A 396 1.43 -13.57 16.07
N ALA A 397 2.14 -14.69 16.15
CA ALA A 397 3.57 -14.76 15.89
C ALA A 397 3.91 -14.39 14.45
N LEU A 398 3.15 -14.89 13.46
CA LEU A 398 3.34 -14.52 12.06
C LEU A 398 2.96 -13.07 11.79
N ALA A 399 1.86 -12.57 12.33
CA ALA A 399 1.48 -11.17 12.22
C ALA A 399 2.56 -10.23 12.77
N ALA A 400 3.12 -10.54 13.95
CA ALA A 400 4.22 -9.79 14.54
C ALA A 400 5.49 -9.85 13.68
N LYS A 401 5.80 -11.01 13.08
CA LYS A 401 6.93 -11.19 12.16
C LYS A 401 6.75 -10.35 10.90
N ALA A 402 5.57 -10.39 10.27
CA ALA A 402 5.25 -9.61 9.09
C ALA A 402 5.33 -8.10 9.38
N ARG A 403 4.75 -7.66 10.49
CA ARG A 403 4.81 -6.26 10.94
C ARG A 403 6.26 -5.78 11.10
N ARG A 404 7.13 -6.55 11.74
CA ARG A 404 8.54 -6.19 11.88
C ARG A 404 9.21 -5.99 10.53
N ILE A 405 9.02 -6.93 9.58
CA ILE A 405 9.57 -6.82 8.22
C ILE A 405 9.06 -5.55 7.54
N THR A 406 7.77 -5.25 7.66
CA THR A 406 7.14 -4.05 7.08
C THR A 406 7.77 -2.78 7.63
N LEU A 407 7.89 -2.66 8.94
CA LEU A 407 8.46 -1.48 9.57
C LEU A 407 9.96 -1.30 9.32
N GLU A 408 10.70 -2.37 9.11
CA GLU A 408 12.11 -2.33 8.76
C GLU A 408 12.35 -1.90 7.30
N LYS A 409 11.48 -2.33 6.36
CA LYS A 409 11.79 -2.25 4.93
C LYS A 409 10.83 -1.39 4.13
N PHE A 410 9.57 -1.29 4.54
CA PHE A 410 8.46 -0.80 3.69
C PHE A 410 7.71 0.37 4.32
N THR A 411 8.44 1.31 4.93
CA THR A 411 7.86 2.56 5.41
C THR A 411 7.93 3.67 4.36
N ASN A 412 7.07 4.67 4.48
CA ASN A 412 7.11 5.88 3.67
C ASN A 412 8.47 6.57 3.71
N ALA A 413 9.13 6.64 4.86
CA ALA A 413 10.48 7.17 5.01
C ALA A 413 11.53 6.31 4.27
N ALA A 414 11.38 4.98 4.25
CA ALA A 414 12.26 4.09 3.49
C ALA A 414 12.10 4.29 1.98
N ALA A 415 10.86 4.43 1.49
CA ALA A 415 10.57 4.72 0.09
C ALA A 415 11.11 6.09 -0.33
N ALA A 416 10.87 7.14 0.47
CA ALA A 416 11.43 8.48 0.24
C ALA A 416 12.97 8.47 0.19
N ARG A 417 13.62 7.72 1.09
CA ARG A 417 15.08 7.54 1.09
C ARG A 417 15.57 6.85 -0.19
N ALA A 418 14.86 5.85 -0.68
CA ALA A 418 15.20 5.16 -1.92
C ALA A 418 15.09 6.09 -3.13
N VAL A 419 14.03 6.90 -3.20
CA VAL A 419 13.85 7.94 -4.23
C VAL A 419 14.99 8.95 -4.16
N LEU A 420 15.31 9.50 -2.98
CA LEU A 420 16.43 10.47 -2.84
C LEU A 420 17.77 9.88 -3.24
N LYS A 421 18.01 8.60 -2.88
CA LYS A 421 19.23 7.91 -3.29
C LYS A 421 19.33 7.80 -4.81
N ALA A 422 18.26 7.44 -5.49
CA ALA A 422 18.22 7.36 -6.95
C ALA A 422 18.38 8.73 -7.60
N ALA A 423 17.68 9.74 -7.09
CA ALA A 423 17.76 11.12 -7.59
C ALA A 423 19.17 11.69 -7.48
N ARG A 424 19.87 11.49 -6.36
CA ARG A 424 21.26 11.97 -6.16
C ARG A 424 22.27 11.35 -7.13
N THR A 425 21.97 10.18 -7.71
CA THR A 425 22.82 9.55 -8.74
C THR A 425 22.60 10.15 -10.13
N SER A 426 21.45 10.73 -10.37
CA SER A 426 21.04 11.21 -11.69
C SER A 426 21.02 12.75 -11.79
N CYS A 427 20.82 13.44 -10.66
CA CYS A 427 20.65 14.88 -10.62
C CYS A 427 21.55 15.54 -9.58
N PRO A 428 22.04 16.78 -9.85
CA PRO A 428 22.73 17.60 -8.85
C PRO A 428 21.69 18.17 -7.85
N LEU A 429 21.23 17.36 -6.89
CA LEU A 429 20.37 17.85 -5.80
C LEU A 429 21.19 18.76 -4.88
N ARG A 430 20.87 20.05 -4.87
CA ARG A 430 21.49 21.09 -4.03
C ARG A 430 20.59 21.44 -2.85
#